data_49afd6bf6d468f5ad606f3b46a2d60fa
#
_entry.id   49afd6bf6d468f5ad606f3b46a2d60fa
#
_cell.length_a   1.000
_cell.length_b   1.000
_cell.length_c   1.000
_cell.angle_alpha   90.00
_cell.angle_beta   90.00
_cell.angle_gamma   90.00
#
_symmetry.space_group_name_H-M   'P 1'
#
loop_
_entity.id
_entity.type
_entity.pdbx_description
1 polymer ?
#
loop_
_entity_poly.entity_id
_entity_poly.type
_entity_poly.pdbx_seq_one_letter_code
_entity_poly.pdbx_strand_id
1 'polypeptide(L)'
;MIKKIFIFVAIINLLSSTLIAEDRYEIVVNIDNKVITNFDIQKEINYLLALNPSLNNLPKKQIYEIAKESLVREEIKEKEILKYYNINYKDPELS
;
A
#
# COMPACT_ATOMS: atom_id res chain seq x y z
N MET A 1 25.22 2.87 44.44
CA MET A 1 25.07 1.70 43.58
C MET A 1 23.65 1.54 43.05
N ILE A 2 22.64 1.67 43.87
CA ILE A 2 21.24 1.51 43.46
C ILE A 2 20.82 2.60 42.44
N LYS A 3 21.31 3.83 42.58
CA LYS A 3 20.99 4.93 41.66
C LYS A 3 21.48 4.72 40.24
N LYS A 4 22.67 4.09 40.08
CA LYS A 4 23.23 3.80 38.74
C LYS A 4 22.44 2.73 38.02
N ILE A 5 21.91 1.75 38.74
CA ILE A 5 21.06 0.71 38.19
C ILE A 5 19.72 1.28 37.76
N PHE A 6 19.15 2.23 38.50
CA PHE A 6 17.92 2.90 38.15
C PHE A 6 18.03 3.73 36.86
N ILE A 7 19.14 4.44 36.71
CA ILE A 7 19.41 5.23 35.49
C ILE A 7 19.58 4.31 34.29
N PHE A 8 20.26 3.17 34.46
CA PHE A 8 20.48 2.20 33.42
C PHE A 8 19.15 1.56 32.95
N VAL A 9 18.30 1.20 33.87
CA VAL A 9 16.98 0.65 33.57
C VAL A 9 16.08 1.69 32.87
N ALA A 10 16.16 2.95 33.27
CA ALA A 10 15.42 4.03 32.63
C ALA A 10 15.88 4.27 31.20
N ILE A 11 17.19 4.15 30.93
CA ILE A 11 17.75 4.29 29.59
C ILE A 11 17.28 3.14 28.68
N ILE A 12 17.24 1.92 29.21
CA ILE A 12 16.76 0.76 28.45
C ILE A 12 15.29 0.93 28.09
N ASN A 13 14.46 1.46 28.99
CA ASN A 13 13.06 1.74 28.71
C ASN A 13 12.86 2.81 27.64
N LEU A 14 13.72 3.82 27.63
CA LEU A 14 13.70 4.86 26.60
C LEU A 14 14.08 4.30 25.22
N LEU A 15 15.05 3.39 25.17
CA LEU A 15 15.47 2.74 23.93
C LEU A 15 14.38 1.82 23.37
N SER A 16 13.61 1.15 24.23
CA SER A 16 12.55 0.26 23.78
C SER A 16 11.34 1.03 23.20
N SER A 17 11.13 2.27 23.62
CA SER A 17 10.04 3.07 23.09
C SER A 17 10.30 3.60 21.67
N THR A 18 11.55 3.61 21.23
CA THR A 18 11.88 4.02 19.85
C THR A 18 11.75 2.92 18.80
N LEU A 19 11.43 1.71 19.23
CA LEU A 19 11.29 0.56 18.33
C LEU A 19 9.88 0.43 17.72
N ILE A 20 8.99 1.34 18.04
CA ILE A 20 7.64 1.33 17.42
C ILE A 20 7.76 1.92 16.02
N ALA A 21 7.82 1.06 15.03
CA ALA A 21 7.84 1.48 13.65
C ALA A 21 6.47 2.03 13.28
N GLU A 22 6.41 3.29 12.85
CA GLU A 22 5.18 3.93 12.39
C GLU A 22 4.74 3.42 11.02
N ASP A 23 5.68 2.91 10.25
CA ASP A 23 5.43 2.44 8.89
C ASP A 23 5.11 0.95 8.91
N ARG A 24 3.83 0.63 9.06
CA ARG A 24 3.36 -0.75 8.97
C ARG A 24 2.78 -1.01 7.60
N TYR A 25 3.21 -2.11 7.00
CA TYR A 25 2.54 -2.66 5.84
C TYR A 25 1.23 -3.27 6.28
N GLU A 26 0.14 -2.72 5.78
CA GLU A 26 -1.18 -3.28 5.98
C GLU A 26 -1.74 -3.75 4.64
N ILE A 27 -2.18 -4.98 4.61
CA ILE A 27 -2.86 -5.52 3.44
C ILE A 27 -4.30 -5.04 3.49
N VAL A 28 -4.68 -4.21 2.52
CA VAL A 28 -6.01 -3.64 2.44
C VAL A 28 -6.93 -4.50 1.58
N VAL A 29 -6.42 -4.99 0.46
CA VAL A 29 -7.16 -5.83 -0.46
C VAL A 29 -6.28 -6.97 -0.91
N ASN A 30 -6.86 -8.16 -1.01
CA ASN A 30 -6.20 -9.34 -1.56
C ASN A 30 -7.03 -9.85 -2.73
N ILE A 31 -6.46 -9.80 -3.93
CA ILE A 31 -7.08 -10.29 -5.16
C ILE A 31 -6.21 -11.41 -5.71
N ASP A 32 -6.64 -12.66 -5.50
CA ASP A 32 -5.87 -13.86 -5.83
C ASP A 32 -4.45 -13.80 -5.26
N ASN A 33 -3.44 -13.67 -6.13
CA ASN A 33 -2.03 -13.60 -5.71
C ASN A 33 -1.51 -12.18 -5.60
N LYS A 34 -2.35 -11.18 -5.87
CA LYS A 34 -1.96 -9.77 -5.76
C LYS A 34 -2.53 -9.14 -4.53
N VAL A 35 -1.68 -8.41 -3.84
CA VAL A 35 -1.99 -7.74 -2.59
C VAL A 35 -1.90 -6.23 -2.80
N ILE A 36 -2.92 -5.50 -2.39
CA ILE A 36 -2.90 -4.04 -2.37
C ILE A 36 -2.67 -3.60 -0.94
N THR A 37 -1.59 -2.88 -0.71
CA THR A 37 -1.20 -2.39 0.61
C THR A 37 -1.62 -0.94 0.81
N ASN A 38 -1.54 -0.47 2.05
CA ASN A 38 -1.77 0.93 2.38
C ASN A 38 -0.79 1.86 1.64
N PHE A 39 0.43 1.41 1.39
CA PHE A 39 1.42 2.19 0.64
C PHE A 39 1.03 2.33 -0.83
N ASP A 40 0.48 1.29 -1.41
CA ASP A 40 -0.01 1.34 -2.78
C ASP A 40 -1.14 2.35 -2.93
N ILE A 41 -2.06 2.38 -1.96
CA ILE A 41 -3.16 3.34 -1.95
C ILE A 41 -2.63 4.77 -1.81
N GLN A 42 -1.63 4.98 -0.94
CA GLN A 42 -1.05 6.30 -0.78
C GLN A 42 -0.37 6.80 -2.06
N LYS A 43 0.33 5.93 -2.76
CA LYS A 43 0.92 6.26 -4.06
C LYS A 43 -0.15 6.64 -5.08
N GLU A 44 -1.25 5.90 -5.11
CA GLU A 44 -2.36 6.18 -6.01
C GLU A 44 -3.02 7.51 -5.69
N ILE A 45 -3.21 7.81 -4.40
CA ILE A 45 -3.72 9.12 -3.97
C ILE A 45 -2.83 10.24 -4.50
N ASN A 46 -1.52 10.11 -4.31
CA ASN A 46 -0.57 11.12 -4.77
C ASN A 46 -0.64 11.30 -6.28
N TYR A 47 -0.77 10.22 -7.02
CA TYR A 47 -0.89 10.23 -8.46
C TYR A 47 -2.19 10.93 -8.90
N LEU A 48 -3.31 10.56 -8.30
CA LEU A 48 -4.61 11.16 -8.62
C LEU A 48 -4.64 12.65 -8.31
N LEU A 49 -4.06 13.08 -7.20
CA LEU A 49 -3.97 14.48 -6.83
C LEU A 49 -3.07 15.27 -7.79
N ALA A 50 -2.02 14.64 -8.29
CA ALA A 50 -1.15 15.28 -9.28
C ALA A 50 -1.86 15.49 -10.61
N LEU A 51 -2.70 14.53 -11.02
CA LEU A 51 -3.48 14.64 -12.25
C LEU A 51 -4.65 15.61 -12.11
N ASN A 52 -5.27 15.65 -10.94
CA ASN A 52 -6.44 16.49 -10.70
C ASN A 52 -6.37 17.10 -9.30
N PRO A 53 -5.74 18.26 -9.14
CA PRO A 53 -5.62 18.90 -7.83
C PRO A 53 -6.94 19.24 -7.16
N SER A 54 -8.03 19.36 -7.91
CA SER A 54 -9.35 19.64 -7.35
C SER A 54 -9.86 18.52 -6.45
N LEU A 55 -9.32 17.31 -6.60
CA LEU A 55 -9.65 16.19 -5.72
C LEU A 55 -9.29 16.46 -4.26
N ASN A 56 -8.34 17.38 -4.02
CA ASN A 56 -7.94 17.75 -2.67
C ASN A 56 -9.08 18.41 -1.86
N ASN A 57 -10.12 18.87 -2.54
CA ASN A 57 -11.30 19.44 -1.91
C ASN A 57 -12.24 18.38 -1.33
N LEU A 58 -12.05 17.13 -1.68
CA LEU A 58 -12.86 16.02 -1.17
C LEU A 58 -12.37 15.59 0.21
N PRO A 59 -13.25 14.99 1.04
CA PRO A 59 -12.81 14.40 2.30
C PRO A 59 -11.75 13.31 2.06
N LYS A 60 -10.79 13.20 2.97
CA LYS A 60 -9.71 12.23 2.84
C LYS A 60 -10.20 10.80 2.70
N LYS A 61 -11.26 10.46 3.41
CA LYS A 61 -11.87 9.13 3.32
C LYS A 61 -12.39 8.83 1.92
N GLN A 62 -12.96 9.82 1.26
CA GLN A 62 -13.47 9.67 -0.09
C GLN A 62 -12.33 9.51 -1.10
N ILE A 63 -11.27 10.29 -0.97
CA ILE A 63 -10.07 10.16 -1.80
C ILE A 63 -9.47 8.75 -1.64
N TYR A 64 -9.42 8.25 -0.42
CA TYR A 64 -8.93 6.91 -0.12
C TYR A 64 -9.75 5.84 -0.84
N GLU A 65 -11.07 5.95 -0.77
CA GLU A 65 -11.97 4.98 -1.43
C GLU A 65 -11.83 5.03 -2.95
N ILE A 66 -11.68 6.22 -3.52
CA ILE A 66 -11.48 6.38 -4.96
C ILE A 66 -10.17 5.72 -5.39
N ALA A 67 -9.10 5.95 -4.64
CA ALA A 67 -7.79 5.36 -4.93
C ALA A 67 -7.82 3.84 -4.81
N LYS A 68 -8.46 3.33 -3.78
CA LYS A 68 -8.62 1.90 -3.57
C LYS A 68 -9.39 1.24 -4.71
N GLU A 69 -10.51 1.82 -5.11
CA GLU A 69 -11.30 1.31 -6.23
C GLU A 69 -10.52 1.35 -7.54
N SER A 70 -9.73 2.40 -7.74
CA SER A 70 -8.90 2.54 -8.94
C SER A 70 -7.89 1.40 -9.04
N LEU A 71 -7.20 1.10 -7.94
CA LEU A 71 -6.23 0.01 -7.90
C LEU A 71 -6.86 -1.36 -8.09
N VAL A 72 -8.01 -1.60 -7.46
CA VAL A 72 -8.75 -2.85 -7.63
C VAL A 72 -9.17 -3.02 -9.08
N ARG A 73 -9.66 -1.97 -9.69
CA ARG A 73 -10.09 -2.00 -11.09
C ARG A 73 -8.93 -2.28 -12.04
N GLU A 74 -7.77 -1.69 -11.79
CA GLU A 74 -6.56 -1.96 -12.57
C GLU A 74 -6.15 -3.43 -12.47
N GLU A 75 -6.19 -4.00 -11.28
CA GLU A 75 -5.82 -5.40 -11.07
C GLU A 75 -6.76 -6.35 -11.80
N ILE A 76 -8.06 -6.06 -11.78
CA ILE A 76 -9.05 -6.87 -12.49
C ILE A 76 -8.83 -6.78 -14.00
N LYS A 77 -8.57 -5.59 -14.52
CA LYS A 77 -8.27 -5.41 -15.95
C LYS A 77 -7.01 -6.14 -16.36
N GLU A 78 -5.97 -6.05 -15.55
CA GLU A 78 -4.71 -6.73 -15.82
C GLU A 78 -4.88 -8.23 -15.90
N LYS A 79 -5.67 -8.81 -15.00
CA LYS A 79 -5.97 -10.23 -15.02
C LYS A 79 -6.72 -10.64 -16.28
N GLU A 80 -7.70 -9.86 -16.69
CA GLU A 80 -8.45 -10.16 -17.90
C GLU A 80 -7.58 -10.06 -19.15
N ILE A 81 -6.70 -9.06 -19.19
CA ILE A 81 -5.75 -8.91 -20.28
C ILE A 81 -4.79 -10.09 -20.33
N LEU A 82 -4.27 -10.52 -19.18
CA LEU A 82 -3.38 -11.67 -19.11
C LEU A 82 -4.05 -12.96 -19.55
N LYS A 83 -5.32 -13.16 -19.20
CA LYS A 83 -6.08 -14.31 -19.68
C LYS A 83 -6.22 -14.28 -21.19
N TYR A 84 -6.51 -13.13 -21.75
CA TYR A 84 -6.63 -12.94 -23.18
C TYR A 84 -5.31 -13.22 -23.90
N TYR A 85 -4.23 -12.66 -23.36
CA TYR A 85 -2.89 -12.89 -23.90
C TYR A 85 -2.45 -14.34 -23.78
N ASN A 86 -2.74 -15.00 -22.68
CA ASN A 86 -2.39 -16.41 -22.52
C ASN A 86 -3.10 -17.30 -23.54
N ILE A 87 -4.32 -16.98 -23.89
CA ILE A 87 -5.07 -17.72 -24.91
C ILE A 87 -4.44 -17.47 -26.29
N ASN A 88 -4.05 -16.25 -26.59
CA ASN A 88 -3.42 -15.89 -27.86
C ASN A 88 -1.93 -16.26 -27.92
N TYR A 89 -1.27 -16.31 -26.79
CA TYR A 89 0.16 -16.61 -26.71
C TYR A 89 0.49 -18.06 -26.98
N LYS A 90 -0.51 -18.93 -26.92
CA LYS A 90 -0.35 -20.33 -27.29
C LYS A 90 -0.34 -20.56 -28.80
N ASP A 91 -0.57 -19.51 -29.57
CA ASP A 91 -0.44 -19.56 -31.02
C ASP A 91 1.02 -19.47 -31.40
N PRO A 92 1.57 -20.47 -32.12
CA PRO A 92 2.98 -20.47 -32.46
C PRO A 92 3.39 -19.33 -33.42
N GLU A 93 2.46 -18.65 -34.04
CA GLU A 93 2.76 -17.52 -34.90
C GLU A 93 3.09 -16.25 -34.12
N LEU A 94 2.75 -16.18 -32.84
CA LEU A 94 2.97 -15.05 -31.99
C LEU A 94 4.24 -15.16 -31.13
N SER A 95 4.89 -16.28 -31.17
CA SER A 95 6.13 -16.49 -30.42
C SER A 95 7.37 -16.07 -31.21
#